data_1b6a85046335da4839eb369260447243
#
_entry.id   1b6a85046335da4839eb369260447243
#
_cell.length_a   1.000
_cell.length_b   1.000
_cell.length_c   1.000
_cell.angle_alpha   90.00
_cell.angle_beta   90.00
_cell.angle_gamma   90.00
#
_symmetry.space_group_name_H-M   'P 1'
#
loop_
_entity.id
_entity.type
_entity.pdbx_description
1 polymer ?
#
loop_
_entity_poly.entity_id
_entity_poly.type
_entity_poly.pdbx_seq_one_letter_code
_entity_poly.pdbx_strand_id
1 'polypeptide(L)'
;KYVTYVRSWYFNRRSIARTESDTFGNFPAPTEVFWTNSFMNPYESWYANSKTKIPGTSTYHVMFPKRWNLSLDQFDFHLAASPDNVVWGPVPGGPVCKPGNLGTWDGGVVDPAPDLLELPGDRWGLHYVGTPVPHKYPRRPPFGAMAWAWWPKGRLVALRSEDKGSFALWPLFTKGRNVYLNYQTKATGLIKVEVVGEDGNTVAGRSFDDCDPISGNDLNRLVTWKGDSDIKIPENTPVKLRFQLIRTDLFSVRFN
;
A
#
# COMPACT_ATOMS: atom_id res chain seq x y z
N LYS A 1 -11.53 -20.37 8.34
CA LYS A 1 -10.72 -20.93 7.27
C LYS A 1 -9.24 -20.61 7.50
N TYR A 2 -8.39 -21.56 7.16
CA TYR A 2 -6.93 -21.39 7.10
C TYR A 2 -6.55 -21.05 5.67
N VAL A 3 -5.70 -20.04 5.48
CA VAL A 3 -5.22 -19.62 4.17
C VAL A 3 -3.71 -19.65 4.18
N THR A 4 -3.10 -20.23 3.16
CA THR A 4 -1.65 -20.23 2.99
C THR A 4 -1.25 -19.78 1.59
N TYR A 5 -0.12 -19.11 1.52
CA TYR A 5 0.53 -18.69 0.29
C TYR A 5 1.84 -19.42 0.15
N VAL A 6 2.03 -20.01 -1.01
CA VAL A 6 3.19 -20.84 -1.29
C VAL A 6 3.90 -20.37 -2.55
N ARG A 7 5.17 -20.71 -2.65
CA ARG A 7 5.92 -20.50 -3.87
C ARG A 7 5.50 -21.52 -4.91
N SER A 8 5.27 -21.06 -6.14
CA SER A 8 4.86 -21.91 -7.27
C SER A 8 5.65 -21.56 -8.52
N TRP A 9 5.23 -22.07 -9.66
CA TRP A 9 5.80 -21.87 -10.97
C TRP A 9 4.69 -21.60 -11.98
N TYR A 10 4.88 -20.55 -12.77
CA TYR A 10 3.99 -20.20 -13.88
C TYR A 10 4.83 -19.86 -15.10
N PHE A 11 4.65 -20.57 -16.21
CA PHE A 11 5.45 -20.46 -17.43
C PHE A 11 6.98 -20.45 -17.16
N ASN A 12 7.46 -21.45 -16.43
CA ASN A 12 8.88 -21.61 -16.06
C ASN A 12 9.48 -20.46 -15.24
N ARG A 13 8.65 -19.59 -14.67
CA ARG A 13 9.06 -18.52 -13.76
C ARG A 13 8.40 -18.71 -12.41
N ARG A 14 9.09 -18.29 -11.37
CA ARG A 14 8.53 -18.38 -10.02
C ARG A 14 7.32 -17.46 -9.87
N SER A 15 6.33 -17.96 -9.18
CA SER A 15 5.05 -17.30 -8.87
C SER A 15 4.66 -17.52 -7.42
N ILE A 16 3.57 -16.88 -7.01
CA ILE A 16 2.93 -17.07 -5.70
C ILE A 16 1.57 -17.69 -5.95
N ALA A 17 1.32 -18.82 -5.29
CA ALA A 17 0.04 -19.50 -5.31
C ALA A 17 -0.62 -19.45 -3.93
N ARG A 18 -1.93 -19.61 -3.90
CA ARG A 18 -2.77 -19.59 -2.71
C ARG A 18 -3.61 -20.85 -2.62
N THR A 19 -3.81 -21.33 -1.42
CA THR A 19 -4.79 -22.36 -1.12
C THR A 19 -5.48 -22.07 0.22
N GLU A 20 -6.66 -22.61 0.41
CA GLU A 20 -7.40 -22.49 1.67
C GLU A 20 -8.06 -23.80 2.07
N SER A 21 -8.26 -23.97 3.37
CA SER A 21 -8.91 -25.14 3.95
C SER A 21 -9.67 -24.78 5.21
N ASP A 22 -10.73 -25.52 5.49
CA ASP A 22 -11.42 -25.45 6.78
C ASP A 22 -10.69 -26.26 7.87
N THR A 23 -9.78 -27.16 7.46
CA THR A 23 -8.98 -28.00 8.37
C THR A 23 -7.49 -27.67 8.20
N PHE A 24 -6.83 -27.31 9.29
CA PHE A 24 -5.38 -27.07 9.30
C PHE A 24 -4.61 -28.34 8.90
N GLY A 25 -3.65 -28.19 8.01
CA GLY A 25 -2.81 -29.30 7.53
C GLY A 25 -3.40 -30.08 6.34
N ASN A 26 -4.65 -29.86 5.98
CA ASN A 26 -5.28 -30.51 4.82
C ASN A 26 -5.65 -29.47 3.76
N PHE A 27 -4.69 -29.06 2.96
CA PHE A 27 -4.87 -28.04 1.93
C PHE A 27 -4.99 -28.68 0.54
N PRO A 28 -5.98 -28.28 -0.26
CA PRO A 28 -6.04 -28.65 -1.68
C PRO A 28 -4.86 -28.05 -2.47
N ALA A 29 -4.69 -28.51 -3.71
CA ALA A 29 -3.68 -27.98 -4.59
C ALA A 29 -3.79 -26.45 -4.71
N PRO A 30 -2.68 -25.70 -4.57
CA PRO A 30 -2.71 -24.24 -4.63
C PRO A 30 -2.94 -23.74 -6.05
N THR A 31 -3.59 -22.59 -6.19
CA THR A 31 -3.82 -21.88 -7.45
C THR A 31 -2.98 -20.60 -7.48
N GLU A 32 -2.36 -20.30 -8.62
CA GLU A 32 -1.57 -19.09 -8.81
C GLU A 32 -2.42 -17.84 -8.65
N VAL A 33 -1.94 -16.91 -7.82
CA VAL A 33 -2.63 -15.63 -7.54
C VAL A 33 -1.75 -14.42 -7.86
N PHE A 34 -0.43 -14.62 -8.03
CA PHE A 34 0.48 -13.53 -8.35
C PHE A 34 1.68 -14.06 -9.15
N TRP A 35 1.78 -13.65 -10.41
CA TRP A 35 2.81 -14.14 -11.35
C TRP A 35 3.46 -12.98 -12.11
N THR A 36 4.53 -13.27 -12.81
CA THR A 36 5.24 -12.30 -13.64
C THR A 36 4.39 -11.88 -14.85
N ASN A 37 4.45 -10.62 -15.17
CA ASN A 37 3.75 -10.03 -16.31
C ASN A 37 4.74 -9.64 -17.44
N SER A 38 4.20 -9.13 -18.55
CA SER A 38 4.98 -8.74 -19.73
C SER A 38 5.90 -7.51 -19.51
N PHE A 39 5.71 -6.76 -18.43
CA PHE A 39 6.55 -5.61 -18.09
C PHE A 39 7.78 -5.98 -17.26
N MET A 40 7.85 -7.23 -16.79
CA MET A 40 9.00 -7.72 -16.04
C MET A 40 10.04 -8.31 -17.00
N ASN A 41 11.32 -8.07 -16.71
CA ASN A 41 12.40 -8.65 -17.50
C ASN A 41 12.37 -10.20 -17.45
N PRO A 42 12.82 -10.90 -18.50
CA PRO A 42 12.83 -12.37 -18.52
C PRO A 42 13.59 -13.03 -17.37
N TYR A 43 14.56 -12.34 -16.79
CA TYR A 43 15.37 -12.81 -15.65
C TYR A 43 14.82 -12.37 -14.28
N GLU A 44 13.62 -11.82 -14.22
CA GLU A 44 12.95 -11.48 -12.96
C GLU A 44 11.82 -12.47 -12.66
N SER A 45 11.61 -12.77 -11.39
CA SER A 45 10.48 -13.60 -10.96
C SER A 45 10.07 -13.31 -9.52
N TRP A 46 8.82 -13.64 -9.16
CA TRP A 46 8.32 -13.51 -7.79
C TRP A 46 8.73 -14.72 -6.95
N TYR A 47 9.61 -14.51 -5.99
CA TYR A 47 10.24 -15.60 -5.25
C TYR A 47 9.48 -16.02 -4.00
N ALA A 48 8.94 -15.07 -3.27
CA ALA A 48 8.18 -15.30 -2.03
C ALA A 48 7.16 -14.18 -1.82
N ASN A 49 6.24 -14.39 -0.89
CA ASN A 49 5.17 -13.44 -0.60
C ASN A 49 5.52 -12.55 0.62
N SER A 50 5.26 -12.70 1.78
CA SER A 50 5.17 -11.85 2.97
C SER A 50 3.82 -11.15 3.02
N LYS A 51 2.77 -11.97 2.98
CA LYS A 51 1.39 -11.51 3.04
C LYS A 51 1.04 -11.09 4.45
N THR A 52 0.40 -9.93 4.56
CA THR A 52 -0.11 -9.36 5.80
C THR A 52 -1.45 -8.64 5.59
N LYS A 53 -1.88 -7.87 6.56
CA LYS A 53 -3.01 -6.92 6.49
C LYS A 53 -2.52 -5.54 6.83
N ILE A 54 -3.25 -4.53 6.38
CA ILE A 54 -3.08 -3.18 6.91
C ILE A 54 -3.50 -3.19 8.38
N PRO A 55 -2.64 -2.78 9.32
CA PRO A 55 -2.97 -2.74 10.74
C PRO A 55 -4.25 -1.97 11.02
N GLY A 56 -5.08 -2.50 11.92
CA GLY A 56 -6.38 -1.90 12.27
C GLY A 56 -7.49 -2.17 11.26
N THR A 57 -7.26 -2.95 10.20
CA THR A 57 -8.28 -3.31 9.21
C THR A 57 -8.51 -4.82 9.13
N SER A 58 -9.73 -5.22 8.72
CA SER A 58 -10.06 -6.63 8.49
C SER A 58 -10.01 -7.05 7.02
N THR A 59 -10.17 -6.10 6.10
CA THR A 59 -10.42 -6.33 4.67
C THR A 59 -9.33 -5.83 3.74
N TYR A 60 -8.39 -5.00 4.22
CA TYR A 60 -7.30 -4.53 3.40
C TYR A 60 -6.09 -5.45 3.51
N HIS A 61 -5.91 -6.27 2.48
CA HIS A 61 -4.80 -7.22 2.40
C HIS A 61 -3.66 -6.64 1.58
N VAL A 62 -2.45 -6.77 2.09
CA VAL A 62 -1.23 -6.40 1.39
C VAL A 62 -0.24 -7.55 1.40
N MET A 63 0.66 -7.54 0.48
CA MET A 63 1.75 -8.49 0.34
C MET A 63 3.01 -7.72 0.00
N PHE A 64 4.14 -8.13 0.55
CA PHE A 64 5.45 -7.64 0.16
C PHE A 64 6.17 -8.71 -0.67
N PRO A 65 5.77 -8.88 -1.95
CA PRO A 65 6.34 -9.93 -2.77
C PRO A 65 7.80 -9.65 -3.04
N LYS A 66 8.62 -10.67 -2.82
CA LYS A 66 10.05 -10.65 -3.07
C LYS A 66 10.32 -10.92 -4.55
N ARG A 67 10.89 -9.95 -5.25
CA ARG A 67 11.31 -10.09 -6.63
C ARG A 67 12.76 -10.56 -6.67
N TRP A 68 13.00 -11.65 -7.38
CA TRP A 68 14.33 -12.18 -7.65
C TRP A 68 14.82 -11.72 -9.01
N ASN A 69 15.93 -11.01 -9.03
CA ASN A 69 16.71 -10.76 -10.23
C ASN A 69 17.73 -11.89 -10.38
N LEU A 70 17.53 -12.78 -11.37
CA LEU A 70 18.34 -13.96 -11.56
C LEU A 70 19.77 -13.62 -12.02
N SER A 71 19.93 -12.52 -12.77
CA SER A 71 21.24 -12.10 -13.31
C SER A 71 22.18 -11.61 -12.20
N LEU A 72 21.64 -10.87 -11.25
CA LEU A 72 22.40 -10.34 -10.11
C LEU A 72 22.35 -11.25 -8.89
N ASP A 73 21.47 -12.24 -8.92
CA ASP A 73 21.13 -13.12 -7.81
C ASP A 73 20.72 -12.36 -6.53
N GLN A 74 20.06 -11.23 -6.72
CA GLN A 74 19.63 -10.31 -5.68
C GLN A 74 18.11 -10.29 -5.53
N PHE A 75 17.65 -9.92 -4.36
CA PHE A 75 16.25 -9.68 -4.07
C PHE A 75 15.99 -8.23 -3.70
N ASP A 76 14.92 -7.69 -4.22
CA ASP A 76 14.20 -6.56 -3.66
C ASP A 76 12.76 -6.97 -3.32
N PHE A 77 12.02 -6.16 -2.58
CA PHE A 77 10.61 -6.42 -2.36
C PHE A 77 9.72 -5.26 -2.74
N HIS A 78 8.57 -5.60 -3.25
CA HIS A 78 7.55 -4.70 -3.78
C HIS A 78 6.34 -4.65 -2.87
N LEU A 79 5.31 -3.94 -3.29
CA LEU A 79 4.01 -3.94 -2.65
C LEU A 79 2.96 -4.47 -3.63
N ALA A 80 2.11 -5.36 -3.16
CA ALA A 80 0.90 -5.79 -3.84
C ALA A 80 -0.28 -5.67 -2.90
N ALA A 81 -1.47 -5.44 -3.43
CA ALA A 81 -2.69 -5.28 -2.67
C ALA A 81 -3.81 -6.18 -3.20
N SER A 82 -4.73 -6.53 -2.32
CA SER A 82 -5.91 -7.31 -2.63
C SER A 82 -7.10 -6.86 -1.78
N PRO A 83 -8.28 -6.64 -2.37
CA PRO A 83 -9.48 -6.32 -1.62
C PRO A 83 -10.14 -7.55 -0.97
N ASP A 84 -9.90 -8.74 -1.50
CA ASP A 84 -10.59 -9.99 -1.16
C ASP A 84 -9.67 -11.13 -0.72
N ASN A 85 -8.36 -10.88 -0.65
CA ASN A 85 -7.35 -11.89 -0.32
C ASN A 85 -7.21 -13.02 -1.37
N VAL A 86 -7.76 -12.83 -2.56
CA VAL A 86 -7.73 -13.79 -3.69
C VAL A 86 -7.14 -13.16 -4.93
N VAL A 87 -7.68 -12.01 -5.35
CA VAL A 87 -7.21 -11.26 -6.52
C VAL A 87 -6.16 -10.26 -6.08
N TRP A 88 -4.95 -10.41 -6.60
CA TRP A 88 -3.80 -9.59 -6.23
C TRP A 88 -3.30 -8.75 -7.40
N GLY A 89 -3.05 -7.48 -7.14
CA GLY A 89 -2.44 -6.55 -8.10
C GLY A 89 -1.16 -5.92 -7.56
N PRO A 90 -0.12 -5.75 -8.39
CA PRO A 90 1.05 -4.98 -8.00
C PRO A 90 0.67 -3.51 -7.79
N VAL A 91 1.17 -2.91 -6.72
CA VAL A 91 1.04 -1.46 -6.51
C VAL A 91 2.14 -0.77 -7.31
N PRO A 92 1.79 0.19 -8.18
CA PRO A 92 2.77 0.95 -8.96
C PRO A 92 3.77 1.72 -8.07
N GLY A 93 4.95 2.01 -8.60
CA GLY A 93 5.97 2.81 -7.91
C GLY A 93 7.31 2.09 -7.68
N GLY A 94 7.42 0.85 -8.09
CA GLY A 94 8.67 0.06 -7.98
C GLY A 94 8.84 -0.60 -6.62
N PRO A 95 10.06 -1.07 -6.30
CA PRO A 95 10.32 -1.74 -5.03
C PRO A 95 10.24 -0.76 -3.85
N VAL A 96 9.65 -1.24 -2.76
CA VAL A 96 9.60 -0.50 -1.48
C VAL A 96 10.90 -0.62 -0.70
N CYS A 97 11.70 -1.66 -0.98
CA CYS A 97 13.04 -1.80 -0.44
C CYS A 97 13.94 -2.51 -1.46
N LYS A 98 15.14 -2.00 -1.63
CA LYS A 98 16.19 -2.55 -2.48
C LYS A 98 17.40 -2.93 -1.63
N PRO A 99 18.25 -3.87 -2.10
CA PRO A 99 19.56 -4.07 -1.51
C PRO A 99 20.34 -2.75 -1.44
N GLY A 100 21.14 -2.61 -0.41
CA GLY A 100 22.13 -1.55 -0.32
C GLY A 100 23.24 -1.71 -1.34
N ASN A 101 24.28 -0.90 -1.24
CA ASN A 101 25.47 -1.05 -2.08
C ASN A 101 26.19 -2.36 -1.76
N LEU A 102 26.84 -2.95 -2.76
CA LEU A 102 27.71 -4.13 -2.53
C LEU A 102 28.73 -3.84 -1.42
N GLY A 103 28.87 -4.77 -0.50
CA GLY A 103 29.72 -4.61 0.68
C GLY A 103 29.03 -4.06 1.91
N THR A 104 27.81 -3.53 1.81
CA THR A 104 26.99 -3.22 2.99
C THR A 104 26.33 -4.48 3.53
N TRP A 105 25.84 -4.43 4.77
CA TRP A 105 25.24 -5.57 5.48
C TRP A 105 24.01 -6.16 4.77
N ASP A 106 23.33 -5.37 3.93
CA ASP A 106 22.13 -5.72 3.15
C ASP A 106 22.36 -5.62 1.62
N GLY A 107 23.61 -5.50 1.17
CA GLY A 107 23.96 -5.24 -0.23
C GLY A 107 23.72 -6.43 -1.18
N GLY A 108 23.46 -7.62 -0.65
CA GLY A 108 23.18 -8.80 -1.46
C GLY A 108 21.70 -9.11 -1.57
N VAL A 109 20.99 -9.18 -0.46
CA VAL A 109 19.59 -9.58 -0.37
C VAL A 109 18.86 -8.77 0.68
N VAL A 110 17.63 -8.37 0.39
CA VAL A 110 16.64 -7.94 1.38
C VAL A 110 15.45 -8.88 1.34
N ASP A 111 15.08 -9.43 2.49
CA ASP A 111 14.06 -10.49 2.63
C ASP A 111 13.01 -10.07 3.66
N PRO A 112 11.83 -9.60 3.24
CA PRO A 112 10.80 -9.13 4.16
C PRO A 112 10.19 -10.31 4.90
N ALA A 113 9.97 -10.14 6.20
CA ALA A 113 9.16 -11.06 6.98
C ALA A 113 7.66 -10.76 6.78
N PRO A 114 6.78 -11.69 7.11
CA PRO A 114 5.36 -11.38 7.21
C PRO A 114 5.13 -10.40 8.37
N ASP A 115 3.94 -9.79 8.40
CA ASP A 115 3.44 -8.89 9.44
C ASP A 115 3.97 -7.45 9.40
N LEU A 116 3.12 -6.61 8.84
CA LEU A 116 3.20 -5.17 9.01
C LEU A 116 2.62 -4.82 10.38
N LEU A 117 3.44 -4.25 11.24
CA LEU A 117 3.12 -3.99 12.65
C LEU A 117 2.97 -2.49 12.93
N GLU A 118 2.13 -2.15 13.90
CA GLU A 118 2.13 -0.81 14.48
C GLU A 118 3.34 -0.65 15.42
N LEU A 119 4.10 0.41 15.18
CA LEU A 119 5.26 0.78 15.98
C LEU A 119 4.97 2.08 16.77
N PRO A 120 5.69 2.33 17.88
CA PRO A 120 5.57 3.59 18.60
C PRO A 120 5.80 4.82 17.71
N GLY A 121 5.13 5.94 18.01
CA GLY A 121 5.27 7.21 17.29
C GLY A 121 4.54 7.22 15.94
N ASP A 122 3.33 6.66 15.88
CA ASP A 122 2.47 6.67 14.70
C ASP A 122 3.18 6.15 13.44
N ARG A 123 3.77 4.98 13.55
CA ARG A 123 4.49 4.31 12.47
C ARG A 123 3.96 2.91 12.19
N TRP A 124 4.09 2.48 10.97
CA TRP A 124 4.03 1.08 10.58
C TRP A 124 5.42 0.57 10.25
N GLY A 125 5.73 -0.65 10.68
CA GLY A 125 7.01 -1.29 10.46
C GLY A 125 6.88 -2.68 9.89
N LEU A 126 7.77 -2.99 8.96
CA LEU A 126 8.00 -4.31 8.41
C LEU A 126 9.44 -4.69 8.74
N HIS A 127 9.66 -5.75 9.47
CA HIS A 127 11.02 -6.21 9.67
C HIS A 127 11.51 -7.02 8.47
N TYR A 128 12.78 -6.95 8.18
CA TYR A 128 13.42 -7.69 7.10
C TYR A 128 14.81 -8.16 7.49
N VAL A 129 15.27 -9.19 6.82
CA VAL A 129 16.65 -9.68 6.93
C VAL A 129 17.42 -9.15 5.73
N GLY A 130 18.58 -8.55 5.99
CA GLY A 130 19.56 -8.19 4.98
C GLY A 130 20.74 -9.14 5.00
N THR A 131 21.34 -9.41 3.84
CA THR A 131 22.61 -10.15 3.73
C THR A 131 23.60 -9.38 2.86
N PRO A 132 24.90 -9.43 3.17
CA PRO A 132 25.92 -8.72 2.40
C PRO A 132 26.25 -9.36 1.06
N VAL A 133 25.78 -10.61 0.83
CA VAL A 133 26.09 -11.39 -0.36
C VAL A 133 24.82 -11.82 -1.10
N PRO A 134 24.89 -12.03 -2.41
CA PRO A 134 23.79 -12.53 -3.22
C PRO A 134 23.22 -13.87 -2.73
N HIS A 135 22.02 -14.22 -3.16
CA HIS A 135 21.21 -15.33 -2.63
C HIS A 135 21.91 -16.69 -2.66
N LYS A 136 22.62 -17.01 -3.73
CA LYS A 136 23.30 -18.32 -3.91
C LYS A 136 24.78 -18.29 -3.54
N TYR A 137 25.28 -17.17 -3.06
CA TYR A 137 26.67 -17.04 -2.67
C TYR A 137 26.99 -17.90 -1.42
N PRO A 138 28.24 -18.39 -1.27
CA PRO A 138 28.63 -19.11 -0.06
C PRO A 138 28.39 -18.29 1.20
N ARG A 139 27.62 -18.85 2.10
CA ARG A 139 27.20 -18.17 3.33
C ARG A 139 28.22 -18.45 4.42
N ARG A 140 28.87 -17.40 4.89
CA ARG A 140 29.83 -17.44 6.02
C ARG A 140 29.34 -16.53 7.13
N PRO A 141 29.44 -16.94 8.41
CA PRO A 141 29.11 -16.04 9.53
C PRO A 141 30.06 -14.82 9.61
N PRO A 142 29.59 -13.64 10.03
CA PRO A 142 28.19 -13.28 10.28
C PRO A 142 27.42 -13.18 8.97
N PHE A 143 26.28 -13.89 8.91
CA PHE A 143 25.59 -14.11 7.63
C PHE A 143 24.60 -13.00 7.25
N GLY A 144 23.97 -12.34 8.19
CA GLY A 144 22.99 -11.29 7.96
C GLY A 144 22.58 -10.58 9.23
N ALA A 145 21.80 -9.55 9.08
CA ALA A 145 21.24 -8.79 10.17
C ALA A 145 19.76 -8.52 9.92
N MET A 146 19.04 -8.16 10.97
CA MET A 146 17.64 -7.75 10.90
C MET A 146 17.53 -6.24 11.03
N ALA A 147 16.62 -5.65 10.29
CA ALA A 147 16.27 -4.24 10.36
C ALA A 147 14.77 -4.00 10.18
N TRP A 148 14.37 -2.76 10.39
CA TRP A 148 13.01 -2.29 10.16
C TRP A 148 12.96 -1.36 8.95
N ALA A 149 12.13 -1.70 7.96
CA ALA A 149 11.58 -0.73 7.05
C ALA A 149 10.34 -0.13 7.73
N TRP A 150 10.23 1.20 7.79
CA TRP A 150 9.11 1.83 8.47
C TRP A 150 8.58 3.05 7.73
N TRP A 151 7.30 3.31 7.92
CA TRP A 151 6.56 4.41 7.33
C TRP A 151 5.74 5.12 8.41
N PRO A 152 5.46 6.42 8.27
CA PRO A 152 4.39 7.05 9.05
C PRO A 152 3.08 6.27 8.86
N LYS A 153 2.27 6.18 9.90
CA LYS A 153 1.02 5.41 9.91
C LYS A 153 0.13 5.80 8.72
N GLY A 154 -0.32 4.80 7.97
CA GLY A 154 -1.16 4.99 6.78
C GLY A 154 -0.44 5.46 5.52
N ARG A 155 0.90 5.50 5.47
CA ARG A 155 1.68 6.07 4.35
C ARG A 155 2.49 5.07 3.53
N LEU A 156 1.96 3.88 3.31
CA LEU A 156 2.60 2.92 2.40
C LEU A 156 2.53 3.37 0.94
N VAL A 157 1.45 4.02 0.55
CA VAL A 157 1.15 4.44 -0.83
C VAL A 157 0.52 5.81 -0.81
N ALA A 158 0.78 6.62 -1.83
CA ALA A 158 0.12 7.90 -2.04
C ALA A 158 -0.42 8.02 -3.46
N LEU A 159 -1.52 8.75 -3.58
CA LEU A 159 -1.90 9.36 -4.83
C LEU A 159 -1.17 10.70 -4.92
N ARG A 160 -0.25 10.81 -5.89
CA ARG A 160 0.65 11.95 -6.02
C ARG A 160 0.24 12.88 -7.14
N SER A 161 0.23 14.19 -6.86
CA SER A 161 0.21 15.23 -7.86
C SER A 161 1.54 15.99 -7.83
N GLU A 162 2.30 15.93 -8.93
CA GLU A 162 3.58 16.66 -9.02
C GLU A 162 3.36 18.16 -9.26
N ASP A 163 2.32 18.55 -9.98
CA ASP A 163 1.92 19.94 -10.18
C ASP A 163 0.45 20.12 -9.81
N LYS A 164 -0.49 19.81 -10.70
CA LYS A 164 -1.91 19.91 -10.47
C LYS A 164 -2.61 18.66 -10.98
N GLY A 165 -3.52 18.11 -10.18
CA GLY A 165 -4.35 16.97 -10.54
C GLY A 165 -5.70 17.01 -9.87
N SER A 166 -6.65 16.27 -10.42
CA SER A 166 -7.97 16.08 -9.83
C SER A 166 -8.42 14.65 -10.03
N PHE A 167 -9.21 14.15 -9.08
CA PHE A 167 -9.86 12.85 -9.18
C PHE A 167 -11.15 12.85 -8.36
N ALA A 168 -11.93 11.80 -8.52
CA ALA A 168 -13.11 11.54 -7.70
C ALA A 168 -13.06 10.10 -7.16
N LEU A 169 -13.56 9.92 -5.96
CA LEU A 169 -13.83 8.58 -5.43
C LEU A 169 -15.09 8.02 -6.11
N TRP A 170 -15.19 6.68 -6.15
CA TRP A 170 -16.47 6.03 -6.39
C TRP A 170 -17.46 6.43 -5.28
N PRO A 171 -18.79 6.42 -5.56
CA PRO A 171 -19.77 6.64 -4.52
C PRO A 171 -19.58 5.65 -3.36
N LEU A 172 -19.56 6.19 -2.14
CA LEU A 172 -19.35 5.43 -0.91
C LEU A 172 -20.56 5.60 0.01
N PHE A 173 -20.91 4.54 0.73
CA PHE A 173 -21.82 4.60 1.86
C PHE A 173 -20.99 4.81 3.12
N THR A 174 -21.16 5.93 3.79
CA THR A 174 -20.38 6.29 4.97
C THR A 174 -21.21 6.19 6.25
N LYS A 175 -20.56 5.88 7.36
CA LYS A 175 -21.16 5.89 8.70
C LYS A 175 -20.83 7.17 9.46
N GLY A 176 -20.03 8.05 8.90
CA GLY A 176 -19.64 9.31 9.51
C GLY A 176 -19.81 10.47 8.56
N ARG A 177 -19.91 11.67 9.12
CA ARG A 177 -20.19 12.91 8.40
C ARG A 177 -19.00 13.86 8.33
N ASN A 178 -17.88 13.51 8.94
CA ASN A 178 -16.64 14.27 8.88
C ASN A 178 -15.60 13.54 8.05
N VAL A 179 -14.87 14.29 7.24
CA VAL A 179 -13.81 13.77 6.37
C VAL A 179 -12.46 14.12 6.97
N TYR A 180 -11.59 13.13 7.09
CA TYR A 180 -10.20 13.29 7.53
C TYR A 180 -9.24 12.83 6.47
N LEU A 181 -8.14 13.58 6.31
CA LEU A 181 -7.10 13.29 5.32
C LEU A 181 -5.76 13.00 6.01
N ASN A 182 -5.08 11.98 5.49
CA ASN A 182 -3.66 11.78 5.70
C ASN A 182 -2.93 12.25 4.44
N TYR A 183 -2.10 13.27 4.55
CA TYR A 183 -1.50 13.92 3.40
C TYR A 183 -0.17 14.60 3.74
N GLN A 184 0.54 14.95 2.70
CA GLN A 184 1.71 15.83 2.74
C GLN A 184 1.73 16.69 1.49
N THR A 185 1.82 18.02 1.64
CA THR A 185 2.05 18.92 0.51
C THR A 185 3.51 19.33 0.44
N LYS A 186 4.00 19.62 -0.78
CA LYS A 186 5.22 20.37 -0.99
C LYS A 186 4.98 21.86 -0.70
N ALA A 187 6.02 22.67 -0.73
CA ALA A 187 5.86 24.13 -0.66
C ALA A 187 4.86 24.60 -1.74
N THR A 188 3.94 25.49 -1.36
CA THR A 188 2.83 25.96 -2.20
C THR A 188 1.83 24.86 -2.63
N GLY A 189 1.92 23.69 -2.04
CA GLY A 189 0.97 22.60 -2.28
C GLY A 189 -0.36 22.80 -1.55
N LEU A 190 -1.42 22.23 -2.09
CA LEU A 190 -2.77 22.48 -1.64
C LEU A 190 -3.69 21.30 -1.95
N ILE A 191 -4.62 21.03 -1.04
CA ILE A 191 -5.77 20.14 -1.28
C ILE A 191 -7.04 20.95 -1.13
N LYS A 192 -8.00 20.70 -2.02
CA LYS A 192 -9.39 21.07 -1.87
C LYS A 192 -10.29 19.87 -2.08
N VAL A 193 -11.41 19.84 -1.37
CA VAL A 193 -12.38 18.74 -1.41
C VAL A 193 -13.75 19.31 -1.71
N GLU A 194 -14.49 18.63 -2.59
CA GLU A 194 -15.88 18.91 -2.92
C GLU A 194 -16.73 17.68 -2.62
N VAL A 195 -17.92 17.89 -2.07
CA VAL A 195 -18.88 16.82 -1.80
C VAL A 195 -19.98 16.84 -2.88
N VAL A 196 -20.24 15.68 -3.44
CA VAL A 196 -21.25 15.46 -4.47
C VAL A 196 -22.28 14.45 -3.97
N GLY A 197 -23.54 14.80 -4.08
CA GLY A 197 -24.67 13.96 -3.69
C GLY A 197 -24.99 12.85 -4.69
N GLU A 198 -25.99 12.06 -4.37
CA GLU A 198 -26.48 10.95 -5.19
C GLU A 198 -26.99 11.43 -6.57
N ASP A 199 -27.56 12.63 -6.62
CA ASP A 199 -28.04 13.30 -7.85
C ASP A 199 -26.91 13.77 -8.78
N GLY A 200 -25.66 13.62 -8.37
CA GLY A 200 -24.48 14.06 -9.10
C GLY A 200 -24.16 15.54 -8.96
N ASN A 201 -24.96 16.30 -8.20
CA ASN A 201 -24.74 17.71 -7.95
C ASN A 201 -23.87 17.96 -6.73
N THR A 202 -23.15 19.08 -6.75
CA THR A 202 -22.37 19.53 -5.58
C THR A 202 -23.32 19.91 -4.45
N VAL A 203 -23.05 19.40 -3.26
CA VAL A 203 -23.81 19.72 -2.06
C VAL A 203 -23.63 21.20 -1.71
N ALA A 204 -24.73 21.90 -1.41
CA ALA A 204 -24.72 23.33 -1.09
C ALA A 204 -23.77 23.66 0.05
N GLY A 205 -22.80 24.57 -0.19
CA GLY A 205 -21.76 24.96 0.74
C GLY A 205 -20.65 23.92 0.92
N ARG A 206 -20.49 22.98 -0.04
CA ARG A 206 -19.47 21.93 -0.05
C ARG A 206 -18.70 21.85 -1.37
N SER A 207 -18.66 22.98 -2.09
CA SER A 207 -17.88 23.11 -3.33
C SER A 207 -16.39 23.27 -3.04
N PHE A 208 -15.56 23.20 -4.08
CA PHE A 208 -14.14 23.53 -3.97
C PHE A 208 -13.89 24.98 -3.52
N ASP A 209 -14.80 25.91 -3.86
CA ASP A 209 -14.67 27.31 -3.44
C ASP A 209 -15.05 27.53 -1.98
N ASP A 210 -15.93 26.68 -1.44
CA ASP A 210 -16.27 26.70 -0.02
C ASP A 210 -15.21 26.00 0.83
N CYS A 211 -14.43 25.06 0.27
CA CYS A 211 -13.44 24.26 1.00
C CYS A 211 -12.31 25.14 1.53
N ASP A 212 -12.08 25.10 2.83
CA ASP A 212 -10.91 25.71 3.46
C ASP A 212 -9.64 25.07 2.91
N PRO A 213 -8.65 25.86 2.45
CA PRO A 213 -7.44 25.32 1.86
C PRO A 213 -6.64 24.46 2.85
N ILE A 214 -6.24 23.26 2.41
CA ILE A 214 -5.49 22.30 3.22
C ILE A 214 -4.05 22.20 2.72
N SER A 215 -3.09 22.56 3.56
CA SER A 215 -1.65 22.46 3.26
C SER A 215 -0.88 21.98 4.48
N GLY A 216 0.37 21.53 4.26
CA GLY A 216 1.27 21.05 5.30
C GLY A 216 1.44 19.53 5.31
N ASN A 217 1.55 18.94 6.49
CA ASN A 217 1.81 17.52 6.70
C ASN A 217 1.05 17.05 7.94
N ASP A 218 0.01 16.24 7.73
CA ASP A 218 -0.85 15.78 8.82
C ASP A 218 -1.32 14.34 8.56
N LEU A 219 -1.39 13.53 9.61
CA LEU A 219 -1.88 12.15 9.54
C LEU A 219 -3.40 12.06 9.62
N ASN A 220 -4.07 13.13 10.10
CA ASN A 220 -5.50 13.08 10.42
C ASN A 220 -6.18 14.47 10.38
N ARG A 221 -5.96 15.22 9.31
CA ARG A 221 -6.53 16.57 9.12
C ARG A 221 -8.03 16.50 8.87
N LEU A 222 -8.81 17.17 9.68
CA LEU A 222 -10.24 17.41 9.45
C LEU A 222 -10.41 18.37 8.25
N VAL A 223 -11.27 17.99 7.31
CA VAL A 223 -11.68 18.85 6.19
C VAL A 223 -12.81 19.75 6.66
N THR A 224 -12.75 21.02 6.29
CA THR A 224 -13.79 22.01 6.59
C THR A 224 -14.14 22.83 5.36
N TRP A 225 -15.37 23.33 5.34
CA TRP A 225 -15.91 24.22 4.34
C TRP A 225 -16.44 25.46 5.04
N LYS A 226 -15.71 26.58 4.97
CA LYS A 226 -16.00 27.80 5.73
C LYS A 226 -16.16 27.56 7.23
N GLY A 227 -15.28 26.71 7.77
CA GLY A 227 -15.25 26.31 9.17
C GLY A 227 -16.23 25.20 9.57
N ASP A 228 -17.13 24.77 8.71
CA ASP A 228 -18.08 23.67 8.97
C ASP A 228 -17.51 22.35 8.43
N SER A 229 -17.45 21.29 9.25
CA SER A 229 -16.85 19.99 8.90
C SER A 229 -17.86 18.95 8.38
N ASP A 230 -19.15 19.20 8.54
CA ASP A 230 -20.20 18.27 8.16
C ASP A 230 -20.34 18.17 6.64
N ILE A 231 -20.32 16.97 6.05
CA ILE A 231 -20.54 16.77 4.61
C ILE A 231 -21.97 17.07 4.16
N LYS A 232 -22.92 17.26 5.06
CA LYS A 232 -24.36 17.53 4.85
C LYS A 232 -25.08 16.44 4.04
N ILE A 233 -24.57 15.22 4.07
CA ILE A 233 -25.23 14.04 3.52
C ILE A 233 -25.56 13.11 4.68
N PRO A 234 -26.80 12.58 4.77
CA PRO A 234 -27.17 11.62 5.79
C PRO A 234 -26.29 10.35 5.72
N GLU A 235 -26.05 9.72 6.88
CA GLU A 235 -25.35 8.44 6.94
C GLU A 235 -26.07 7.38 6.07
N ASN A 236 -25.31 6.43 5.57
CA ASN A 236 -25.78 5.37 4.66
C ASN A 236 -26.44 5.88 3.37
N THR A 237 -26.20 7.12 2.98
CA THR A 237 -26.55 7.68 1.68
C THR A 237 -25.29 7.72 0.80
N PRO A 238 -25.38 7.41 -0.50
CA PRO A 238 -24.23 7.49 -1.40
C PRO A 238 -23.63 8.90 -1.42
N VAL A 239 -22.36 9.00 -1.17
CA VAL A 239 -21.59 10.24 -1.24
C VAL A 239 -20.38 10.07 -2.15
N LYS A 240 -20.08 11.05 -2.96
CA LYS A 240 -18.90 11.11 -3.79
C LYS A 240 -18.04 12.30 -3.37
N LEU A 241 -16.77 12.09 -3.14
CA LEU A 241 -15.81 13.16 -2.94
C LEU A 241 -15.00 13.38 -4.22
N ARG A 242 -14.86 14.65 -4.59
CA ARG A 242 -13.93 15.12 -5.60
C ARG A 242 -12.76 15.83 -4.93
N PHE A 243 -11.58 15.67 -5.51
CA PHE A 243 -10.35 16.25 -4.98
C PHE A 243 -9.64 17.08 -6.03
N GLN A 244 -9.10 18.20 -5.62
CA GLN A 244 -8.07 18.95 -6.35
C GLN A 244 -6.79 18.90 -5.52
N LEU A 245 -5.72 18.47 -6.14
CA LEU A 245 -4.39 18.33 -5.53
C LEU A 245 -3.39 19.19 -6.28
N ILE A 246 -2.63 19.97 -5.55
CA ILE A 246 -1.51 20.74 -6.08
C ILE A 246 -0.27 20.34 -5.29
N ARG A 247 0.75 19.77 -5.96
CA ARG A 247 2.03 19.37 -5.36
C ARG A 247 1.86 18.61 -4.04
N THR A 248 1.07 17.55 -4.09
CA THR A 248 0.56 16.85 -2.90
C THR A 248 0.66 15.35 -3.04
N ASP A 249 0.99 14.69 -1.93
CA ASP A 249 0.79 13.27 -1.69
C ASP A 249 -0.42 13.10 -0.78
N LEU A 250 -1.46 12.44 -1.26
CA LEU A 250 -2.64 12.03 -0.49
C LEU A 250 -2.55 10.53 -0.21
N PHE A 251 -2.47 10.15 1.05
CA PHE A 251 -2.27 8.77 1.48
C PHE A 251 -3.57 8.06 1.83
N SER A 252 -4.48 8.74 2.53
CA SER A 252 -5.78 8.15 2.85
C SER A 252 -6.87 9.19 3.08
N VAL A 253 -8.11 8.73 2.92
CA VAL A 253 -9.34 9.45 3.24
C VAL A 253 -10.13 8.60 4.22
N ARG A 254 -10.59 9.18 5.31
CA ARG A 254 -11.38 8.51 6.34
C ARG A 254 -12.62 9.33 6.68
N PHE A 255 -13.73 8.64 6.87
CA PHE A 255 -14.96 9.21 7.42
C PHE A 255 -15.09 8.85 8.90
N ASN A 256 -15.66 9.79 9.68
CA ASN A 256 -15.93 9.60 11.11
C ASN A 256 -17.15 10.42 11.55
#